data_72f179de279e272c7cc331755659a234
#
_entry.id   72f179de279e272c7cc331755659a234
#
_cell.length_a   1.000
_cell.length_b   1.000
_cell.length_c   1.000
_cell.angle_alpha   90.00
_cell.angle_beta   90.00
_cell.angle_gamma   90.00
#
_symmetry.space_group_name_H-M   'P 1'
#
loop_
_entity.id
_entity.type
_entity.pdbx_description
1 polymer ?
#
loop_
_entity_poly.entity_id
_entity_poly.type
_entity_poly.pdbx_seq_one_letter_code
_entity_poly.pdbx_strand_id
1 'polypeptide(L)'
;MENKLYVSPSPHIHGGDSISKNMYGVLIALVPAFLVSLYFFGLGALIVTVASVFFCVLFEYLIQKFLMKKEPTLCDGSAILTGVLLAFNLPSNLPVWIIIIGALAAIGIGKMSFGGLGNNIFNPALVGRVFLLISFPAQMTTWPVVDALNVFPMTYTDAQTGATVLSLMNEGVTELPSYGNMLVGAMGGSLGEVSAVALILGLLFMLWKKIITWQIPVSILATVFVFTGIMHLVNPVQYASPFVHLLSGGLLLGSIFMATDYVTSPMSKNGMLVYGVGIGILTTVIRLFGSYPEGMSFAILIMNAFTPLINSYIKPKHFGGK
;
A
#
# COMPACT_ATOMS: atom_id res chain seq x y z
N MET A 1 -24.77 19.19 44.25
CA MET A 1 -24.08 18.69 43.04
C MET A 1 -24.82 17.41 42.64
N GLU A 2 -25.56 17.44 41.52
CA GLU A 2 -26.20 16.26 41.00
C GLU A 2 -25.08 15.28 40.50
N ASN A 3 -25.03 14.12 41.14
CA ASN A 3 -24.16 13.03 40.67
C ASN A 3 -24.71 12.51 39.35
N LYS A 4 -24.24 13.07 38.22
CA LYS A 4 -24.55 12.54 36.90
C LYS A 4 -23.83 11.22 36.71
N LEU A 5 -24.56 10.11 36.63
CA LEU A 5 -24.02 8.83 36.21
C LEU A 5 -23.79 8.86 34.71
N TYR A 6 -22.54 8.60 34.30
CA TYR A 6 -22.19 8.44 32.89
C TYR A 6 -22.31 6.97 32.51
N VAL A 7 -23.19 6.67 31.56
CA VAL A 7 -23.27 5.34 30.95
C VAL A 7 -22.44 5.37 29.67
N SER A 8 -21.33 4.64 29.64
CA SER A 8 -20.53 4.47 28.42
C SER A 8 -20.92 3.19 27.71
N PRO A 9 -20.97 3.17 26.36
CA PRO A 9 -21.17 1.93 25.62
C PRO A 9 -19.97 1.00 25.80
N SER A 10 -20.18 -0.33 25.70
CA SER A 10 -19.08 -1.29 25.69
C SER A 10 -18.28 -1.17 24.36
N PRO A 11 -16.95 -1.45 24.41
CA PRO A 11 -16.18 -1.97 25.54
C PRO A 11 -15.81 -0.90 26.56
N HIS A 12 -15.87 -1.25 27.84
CA HIS A 12 -15.51 -0.34 28.95
C HIS A 12 -13.99 -0.28 29.26
N ILE A 13 -13.18 -1.02 28.50
CA ILE A 13 -11.72 -1.05 28.66
C ILE A 13 -11.15 0.07 27.78
N HIS A 14 -10.54 1.06 28.41
CA HIS A 14 -9.83 2.14 27.76
C HIS A 14 -8.32 1.85 27.80
N GLY A 15 -7.75 1.39 26.68
CA GLY A 15 -6.30 1.28 26.49
C GLY A 15 -5.66 2.65 26.22
N GLY A 16 -4.35 2.76 26.40
CA GLY A 16 -3.58 3.96 26.03
C GLY A 16 -3.39 4.13 24.51
N ASP A 17 -4.07 3.34 23.69
CA ASP A 17 -4.01 3.40 22.24
C ASP A 17 -5.09 4.30 21.67
N SER A 18 -4.71 5.11 20.68
CA SER A 18 -5.61 5.99 19.94
C SER A 18 -5.44 5.79 18.44
N ILE A 19 -6.47 6.12 17.68
CA ILE A 19 -6.42 6.08 16.21
C ILE A 19 -5.25 6.92 15.70
N SER A 20 -5.13 8.16 16.18
CA SER A 20 -4.06 9.08 15.79
C SER A 20 -2.67 8.50 16.08
N LYS A 21 -2.46 7.90 17.26
CA LYS A 21 -1.18 7.28 17.63
C LYS A 21 -0.77 6.17 16.65
N ASN A 22 -1.72 5.34 16.24
CA ASN A 22 -1.47 4.28 15.29
C ASN A 22 -1.23 4.81 13.87
N MET A 23 -2.03 5.78 13.39
CA MET A 23 -1.83 6.42 12.08
C MET A 23 -0.48 7.10 11.96
N TYR A 24 -0.08 7.89 12.97
CA TYR A 24 1.25 8.50 13.02
C TYR A 24 2.36 7.45 13.18
N GLY A 25 2.11 6.35 13.88
CA GLY A 25 3.05 5.23 13.97
C GLY A 25 3.36 4.61 12.60
N VAL A 26 2.35 4.43 11.75
CA VAL A 26 2.53 3.95 10.37
C VAL A 26 3.27 4.99 9.52
N LEU A 27 2.96 6.29 9.68
CA LEU A 27 3.68 7.36 8.99
C LEU A 27 5.17 7.35 9.35
N ILE A 28 5.52 7.18 10.63
CA ILE A 28 6.92 7.06 11.08
C ILE A 28 7.59 5.82 10.46
N ALA A 29 6.87 4.69 10.36
CA ALA A 29 7.38 3.49 9.73
C ALA A 29 7.67 3.65 8.22
N LEU A 30 7.01 4.60 7.54
CA LEU A 30 7.22 4.93 6.13
C LEU A 30 8.38 5.92 5.90
N VAL A 31 8.88 6.60 6.95
CA VAL A 31 9.97 7.59 6.83
C VAL A 31 11.23 7.02 6.16
N PRO A 32 11.74 5.82 6.52
CA PRO A 32 12.91 5.26 5.84
C PRO A 32 12.71 5.10 4.34
N ALA A 33 11.54 4.60 3.91
CA ALA A 33 11.20 4.44 2.50
C ALA A 33 11.09 5.80 1.79
N PHE A 34 10.55 6.82 2.45
CA PHE A 34 10.50 8.18 1.92
C PHE A 34 11.88 8.78 1.73
N LEU A 35 12.80 8.61 2.67
CA LEU A 35 14.17 9.11 2.56
C LEU A 35 14.92 8.45 1.39
N VAL A 36 14.77 7.15 1.21
CA VAL A 36 15.35 6.44 0.06
C VAL A 36 14.72 6.91 -1.25
N SER A 37 13.41 7.13 -1.27
CA SER A 37 12.68 7.69 -2.42
C SER A 37 13.21 9.10 -2.79
N LEU A 38 13.46 9.96 -1.80
CA LEU A 38 14.08 11.27 -2.02
C LEU A 38 15.52 11.16 -2.55
N TYR A 39 16.27 10.18 -2.07
CA TYR A 39 17.64 9.95 -2.52
C TYR A 39 17.69 9.61 -4.02
N PHE A 40 16.83 8.72 -4.49
CA PHE A 40 16.85 8.24 -5.87
C PHE A 40 16.03 9.08 -6.85
N PHE A 41 14.86 9.61 -6.45
CA PHE A 41 13.94 10.36 -7.32
C PHE A 41 13.91 11.87 -7.03
N GLY A 42 14.57 12.33 -5.98
CA GLY A 42 14.79 13.74 -5.69
C GLY A 42 13.53 14.61 -5.68
N LEU A 43 13.55 15.68 -6.49
CA LEU A 43 12.47 16.67 -6.56
C LEU A 43 11.12 16.06 -6.97
N GLY A 44 11.13 15.08 -7.88
CA GLY A 44 9.90 14.39 -8.30
C GLY A 44 9.20 13.69 -7.14
N ALA A 45 9.95 12.95 -6.31
CA ALA A 45 9.39 12.29 -5.11
C ALA A 45 8.80 13.30 -4.14
N LEU A 46 9.47 14.43 -3.93
CA LEU A 46 8.98 15.49 -3.03
C LEU A 46 7.67 16.09 -3.53
N ILE A 47 7.62 16.48 -4.81
CA ILE A 47 6.44 17.12 -5.42
C ILE A 47 5.25 16.16 -5.37
N VAL A 48 5.42 14.91 -5.82
CA VAL A 48 4.33 13.93 -5.86
C VAL A 48 3.80 13.65 -4.46
N THR A 49 4.68 13.48 -3.47
CA THR A 49 4.26 13.19 -2.09
C THR A 49 3.55 14.39 -1.46
N VAL A 50 4.11 15.59 -1.56
CA VAL A 50 3.50 16.80 -1.00
C VAL A 50 2.16 17.10 -1.66
N ALA A 51 2.08 17.02 -3.00
CA ALA A 51 0.83 17.24 -3.73
C ALA A 51 -0.23 16.20 -3.32
N SER A 52 0.11 14.91 -3.29
CA SER A 52 -0.82 13.85 -2.91
C SER A 52 -1.37 14.05 -1.49
N VAL A 53 -0.51 14.33 -0.51
CA VAL A 53 -0.93 14.59 0.87
C VAL A 53 -1.80 15.83 0.95
N PHE A 54 -1.38 16.94 0.33
CA PHE A 54 -2.13 18.18 0.34
C PHE A 54 -3.54 18.02 -0.22
N PHE A 55 -3.68 17.39 -1.39
CA PHE A 55 -4.98 17.22 -2.02
C PHE A 55 -5.85 16.18 -1.30
N CYS A 56 -5.27 15.13 -0.72
CA CYS A 56 -6.03 14.19 0.12
C CYS A 56 -6.62 14.90 1.35
N VAL A 57 -5.83 15.70 2.06
CA VAL A 57 -6.29 16.47 3.22
C VAL A 57 -7.34 17.53 2.81
N LEU A 58 -7.10 18.23 1.71
CA LEU A 58 -8.02 19.23 1.17
C LEU A 58 -9.37 18.61 0.82
N PHE A 59 -9.41 17.52 0.07
CA PHE A 59 -10.65 16.85 -0.31
C PHE A 59 -11.38 16.27 0.89
N GLU A 60 -10.67 15.70 1.86
CA GLU A 60 -11.29 15.23 3.09
C GLU A 60 -11.98 16.36 3.84
N TYR A 61 -11.31 17.51 3.99
CA TYR A 61 -11.88 18.71 4.60
C TYR A 61 -13.12 19.21 3.85
N LEU A 62 -13.03 19.35 2.53
CA LEU A 62 -14.13 19.86 1.71
C LEU A 62 -15.35 18.94 1.77
N ILE A 63 -15.15 17.63 1.66
CA ILE A 63 -16.24 16.65 1.68
C ILE A 63 -16.88 16.60 3.07
N GLN A 64 -16.08 16.53 4.15
CA GLN A 64 -16.64 16.52 5.51
C GLN A 64 -17.43 17.78 5.82
N LYS A 65 -16.89 18.95 5.48
CA LYS A 65 -17.54 20.24 5.80
C LYS A 65 -18.76 20.52 4.94
N PHE A 66 -18.67 20.36 3.61
CA PHE A 66 -19.71 20.82 2.69
C PHE A 66 -20.72 19.73 2.30
N LEU A 67 -20.27 18.47 2.08
CA LEU A 67 -21.18 17.37 1.69
C LEU A 67 -21.77 16.68 2.92
N MET A 68 -20.92 16.29 3.89
CA MET A 68 -21.35 15.51 5.04
C MET A 68 -21.87 16.40 6.18
N LYS A 69 -21.56 17.70 6.16
CA LYS A 69 -21.92 18.68 7.20
C LYS A 69 -21.51 18.23 8.61
N LYS A 70 -20.34 17.60 8.72
CA LYS A 70 -19.73 17.14 9.97
C LYS A 70 -18.52 18.01 10.32
N GLU A 71 -18.12 17.99 11.58
CA GLU A 71 -16.86 18.61 11.99
C GLU A 71 -15.67 17.88 11.35
N PRO A 72 -14.71 18.61 10.75
CA PRO A 72 -13.56 17.99 10.08
C PRO A 72 -12.66 17.26 11.09
N THR A 73 -12.37 15.97 10.81
CA THR A 73 -11.49 15.10 11.64
C THR A 73 -10.10 14.98 11.03
N LEU A 74 -9.44 16.11 10.70
CA LEU A 74 -8.15 16.08 10.00
C LEU A 74 -6.97 15.69 10.89
N CYS A 75 -7.10 15.87 12.21
CA CYS A 75 -6.01 15.60 13.16
C CYS A 75 -5.80 14.12 13.47
N ASP A 76 -6.62 13.23 12.92
CA ASP A 76 -6.47 11.78 13.09
C ASP A 76 -5.30 11.19 12.30
N GLY A 77 -4.75 11.93 11.32
CA GLY A 77 -3.64 11.52 10.46
C GLY A 77 -4.03 10.60 9.30
N SER A 78 -5.29 10.20 9.20
CA SER A 78 -5.73 9.22 8.19
C SER A 78 -5.68 9.73 6.75
N ALA A 79 -6.00 11.03 6.53
CA ALA A 79 -5.88 11.67 5.21
C ALA A 79 -4.42 11.79 4.78
N ILE A 80 -3.52 12.14 5.73
CA ILE A 80 -2.08 12.22 5.48
C ILE A 80 -1.55 10.85 5.09
N LEU A 81 -1.90 9.81 5.85
CA LEU A 81 -1.49 8.44 5.56
C LEU A 81 -1.99 7.97 4.19
N THR A 82 -3.26 8.22 3.86
CA THR A 82 -3.82 7.92 2.54
C THR A 82 -3.04 8.63 1.42
N GLY A 83 -2.69 9.90 1.62
CA GLY A 83 -1.90 10.68 0.66
C GLY A 83 -0.49 10.15 0.47
N VAL A 84 0.22 9.78 1.55
CA VAL A 84 1.56 9.17 1.47
C VAL A 84 1.51 7.81 0.79
N LEU A 85 0.58 6.93 1.18
CA LEU A 85 0.42 5.62 0.56
C LEU A 85 0.03 5.71 -0.92
N LEU A 86 -0.81 6.68 -1.29
CA LEU A 86 -1.13 6.96 -2.69
C LEU A 86 0.13 7.38 -3.44
N ALA A 87 0.87 8.38 -2.94
CA ALA A 87 2.11 8.87 -3.56
C ALA A 87 3.12 7.74 -3.77
N PHE A 88 3.28 6.85 -2.79
CA PHE A 88 4.21 5.73 -2.87
C PHE A 88 3.87 4.71 -3.96
N ASN A 89 2.65 4.73 -4.46
CA ASN A 89 2.21 3.91 -5.58
C ASN A 89 2.25 4.62 -6.94
N LEU A 90 2.70 5.87 -6.97
CA LEU A 90 2.76 6.68 -8.20
C LEU A 90 4.19 6.78 -8.73
N PRO A 91 4.36 6.99 -10.05
CA PRO A 91 5.65 7.39 -10.64
C PRO A 91 6.08 8.77 -10.14
N SER A 92 7.39 9.01 -10.01
CA SER A 92 7.93 10.30 -9.55
C SER A 92 7.78 11.45 -10.56
N ASN A 93 7.51 11.14 -11.81
CA ASN A 93 7.30 12.11 -12.89
C ASN A 93 5.82 12.40 -13.19
N LEU A 94 4.90 11.93 -12.36
CA LEU A 94 3.47 12.05 -12.62
C LEU A 94 3.01 13.52 -12.53
N PRO A 95 2.34 14.08 -13.55
CA PRO A 95 1.82 15.44 -13.52
C PRO A 95 0.84 15.70 -12.37
N VAL A 96 0.92 16.86 -11.72
CA VAL A 96 0.12 17.21 -10.53
C VAL A 96 -1.39 17.09 -10.76
N TRP A 97 -1.88 17.44 -11.96
CA TRP A 97 -3.32 17.34 -12.25
C TRP A 97 -3.86 15.90 -12.19
N ILE A 98 -3.05 14.89 -12.54
CA ILE A 98 -3.42 13.47 -12.39
C ILE A 98 -3.43 13.10 -10.90
N ILE A 99 -2.48 13.60 -10.11
CA ILE A 99 -2.45 13.39 -8.66
C ILE A 99 -3.72 13.95 -8.00
N ILE A 100 -4.20 15.11 -8.44
CA ILE A 100 -5.46 15.70 -7.95
C ILE A 100 -6.63 14.74 -8.19
N ILE A 101 -6.75 14.19 -9.39
CA ILE A 101 -7.82 13.23 -9.74
C ILE A 101 -7.69 11.96 -8.89
N GLY A 102 -6.48 11.44 -8.71
CA GLY A 102 -6.21 10.28 -7.86
C GLY A 102 -6.57 10.50 -6.39
N ALA A 103 -6.20 11.66 -5.84
CA ALA A 103 -6.55 12.04 -4.47
C ALA A 103 -8.08 12.19 -4.29
N LEU A 104 -8.76 12.76 -5.28
CA LEU A 104 -10.23 12.85 -5.28
C LEU A 104 -10.88 11.46 -5.31
N ALA A 105 -10.39 10.54 -6.14
CA ALA A 105 -10.88 9.18 -6.20
C ALA A 105 -10.59 8.42 -4.89
N ALA A 106 -9.39 8.55 -4.34
CA ALA A 106 -9.00 7.90 -3.08
C ALA A 106 -9.88 8.36 -1.91
N ILE A 107 -10.00 9.66 -1.71
CA ILE A 107 -10.76 10.22 -0.58
C ILE A 107 -12.27 10.21 -0.88
N GLY A 108 -12.71 10.68 -2.05
CA GLY A 108 -14.12 10.80 -2.38
C GLY A 108 -14.79 9.43 -2.52
N ILE A 109 -14.25 8.57 -3.39
CA ILE A 109 -14.83 7.26 -3.67
C ILE A 109 -14.39 6.23 -2.63
N GLY A 110 -13.08 6.16 -2.32
CA GLY A 110 -12.53 5.10 -1.48
C GLY A 110 -12.85 5.25 0.02
N LYS A 111 -13.06 6.48 0.52
CA LYS A 111 -13.22 6.73 1.96
C LYS A 111 -14.54 7.41 2.32
N MET A 112 -14.84 8.57 1.73
CA MET A 112 -15.95 9.42 2.17
C MET A 112 -17.31 8.92 1.71
N SER A 113 -17.43 8.26 0.55
CA SER A 113 -18.69 7.67 0.06
C SER A 113 -19.27 6.62 1.00
N PHE A 114 -18.42 5.96 1.79
CA PHE A 114 -18.84 4.95 2.79
C PHE A 114 -19.09 5.55 4.19
N GLY A 115 -18.86 6.85 4.40
CA GLY A 115 -19.11 7.51 5.68
C GLY A 115 -17.85 7.97 6.43
N GLY A 116 -16.66 7.79 5.87
CA GLY A 116 -15.38 8.23 6.41
C GLY A 116 -14.57 7.11 7.07
N LEU A 117 -13.63 7.49 7.93
CA LEU A 117 -12.71 6.55 8.59
C LEU A 117 -13.48 5.47 9.37
N GLY A 118 -13.10 4.23 9.20
CA GLY A 118 -13.70 3.07 9.88
C GLY A 118 -14.85 2.41 9.12
N ASN A 119 -15.40 3.03 8.07
CA ASN A 119 -16.52 2.50 7.28
C ASN A 119 -16.12 2.12 5.86
N ASN A 120 -14.90 2.39 5.43
CA ASN A 120 -14.42 2.08 4.09
C ASN A 120 -14.31 0.57 3.87
N ILE A 121 -14.87 0.08 2.76
CA ILE A 121 -14.80 -1.33 2.37
C ILE A 121 -13.45 -1.65 1.74
N PHE A 122 -12.89 -0.71 0.99
CA PHE A 122 -11.64 -0.82 0.27
C PHE A 122 -10.56 0.09 0.85
N ASN A 123 -9.30 -0.28 0.67
CA ASN A 123 -8.19 0.61 1.00
C ASN A 123 -8.22 1.85 0.09
N PRO A 124 -8.37 3.09 0.65
CA PRO A 124 -8.59 4.28 -0.15
C PRO A 124 -7.43 4.61 -1.09
N ALA A 125 -6.19 4.44 -0.65
CA ALA A 125 -5.02 4.71 -1.49
C ALA A 125 -4.97 3.79 -2.71
N LEU A 126 -5.34 2.52 -2.55
CA LEU A 126 -5.41 1.56 -3.65
C LEU A 126 -6.57 1.84 -4.61
N VAL A 127 -7.71 2.32 -4.10
CA VAL A 127 -8.82 2.79 -4.96
C VAL A 127 -8.33 3.92 -5.86
N GLY A 128 -7.64 4.92 -5.30
CA GLY A 128 -7.05 6.01 -6.07
C GLY A 128 -6.03 5.52 -7.12
N ARG A 129 -5.12 4.62 -6.72
CA ARG A 129 -4.12 4.05 -7.64
C ARG A 129 -4.75 3.28 -8.80
N VAL A 130 -5.68 2.36 -8.50
CA VAL A 130 -6.32 1.54 -9.54
C VAL A 130 -7.18 2.41 -10.46
N PHE A 131 -7.88 3.40 -9.91
CA PHE A 131 -8.61 4.38 -10.71
C PHE A 131 -7.69 5.10 -11.70
N LEU A 132 -6.52 5.59 -11.24
CA LEU A 132 -5.54 6.25 -12.11
C LEU A 132 -4.95 5.29 -13.14
N LEU A 133 -4.63 4.06 -12.77
CA LEU A 133 -4.05 3.07 -13.68
C LEU A 133 -5.00 2.73 -14.84
N ILE A 134 -6.30 2.66 -14.58
CA ILE A 134 -7.31 2.37 -15.61
C ILE A 134 -7.59 3.62 -16.46
N SER A 135 -7.63 4.81 -15.84
CA SER A 135 -7.99 6.06 -16.53
C SER A 135 -6.83 6.68 -17.31
N PHE A 136 -5.60 6.54 -16.81
CA PHE A 136 -4.37 7.16 -17.34
C PHE A 136 -3.23 6.12 -17.45
N PRO A 137 -3.42 5.01 -18.19
CA PRO A 137 -2.44 3.92 -18.21
C PRO A 137 -1.07 4.36 -18.69
N ALA A 138 -0.98 5.21 -19.72
CA ALA A 138 0.28 5.66 -20.27
C ALA A 138 1.15 6.40 -19.23
N GLN A 139 0.55 7.33 -18.47
CA GLN A 139 1.28 8.09 -17.46
C GLN A 139 1.59 7.25 -16.20
N MET A 140 0.75 6.27 -15.90
CA MET A 140 0.92 5.41 -14.73
C MET A 140 1.90 4.25 -14.96
N THR A 141 2.30 3.98 -16.19
CA THR A 141 3.27 2.92 -16.54
C THR A 141 4.61 3.46 -17.02
N THR A 142 4.81 4.77 -17.00
CA THR A 142 6.10 5.40 -17.30
C THR A 142 6.91 5.57 -16.01
N TRP A 143 7.94 4.74 -15.85
CA TRP A 143 8.76 4.72 -14.65
C TRP A 143 10.09 5.41 -14.87
N PRO A 144 10.47 6.42 -14.06
CA PRO A 144 11.76 7.05 -14.15
C PRO A 144 12.91 6.08 -13.90
N VAL A 145 13.98 6.19 -14.69
CA VAL A 145 15.21 5.44 -14.48
C VAL A 145 15.95 6.05 -13.30
N VAL A 146 16.42 5.19 -12.42
CA VAL A 146 17.22 5.59 -11.25
C VAL A 146 18.69 5.61 -11.66
N ASP A 147 19.34 6.78 -11.52
CA ASP A 147 20.78 6.91 -11.61
C ASP A 147 21.37 6.91 -10.19
N ALA A 148 22.02 5.81 -9.83
CA ALA A 148 22.62 5.62 -8.50
C ALA A 148 23.74 6.64 -8.18
N LEU A 149 24.31 7.28 -9.20
CA LEU A 149 25.37 8.28 -9.05
C LEU A 149 24.83 9.71 -8.87
N ASN A 150 23.58 9.95 -9.23
CA ASN A 150 22.93 11.26 -9.14
C ASN A 150 22.02 11.34 -7.93
N VAL A 151 22.56 11.79 -6.82
CA VAL A 151 21.81 11.94 -5.56
C VAL A 151 20.88 13.14 -5.64
N PHE A 152 19.60 12.95 -5.30
CA PHE A 152 18.57 13.98 -5.32
C PHE A 152 18.43 14.67 -6.68
N PRO A 153 18.00 13.93 -7.73
CA PRO A 153 17.81 14.54 -9.05
C PRO A 153 16.82 15.71 -9.02
N MET A 154 17.16 16.80 -9.70
CA MET A 154 16.30 17.99 -9.81
C MET A 154 15.29 17.91 -10.96
N THR A 155 15.20 16.75 -11.61
CA THR A 155 14.26 16.51 -12.72
C THR A 155 12.88 16.11 -12.18
N TYR A 156 11.81 16.50 -12.88
CA TYR A 156 10.45 16.10 -12.56
C TYR A 156 9.77 15.44 -13.77
N THR A 157 9.10 16.19 -14.64
CA THR A 157 8.35 15.62 -15.79
C THR A 157 9.26 15.13 -16.91
N ASP A 158 10.46 15.68 -17.03
CA ASP A 158 11.43 15.36 -18.08
C ASP A 158 12.42 14.24 -17.70
N ALA A 159 12.07 13.44 -16.68
CA ALA A 159 12.88 12.32 -16.27
C ALA A 159 12.92 11.23 -17.36
N GLN A 160 14.11 10.65 -17.58
CA GLN A 160 14.25 9.49 -18.45
C GLN A 160 13.46 8.31 -17.89
N THR A 161 12.69 7.63 -18.73
CA THR A 161 11.86 6.50 -18.34
C THR A 161 12.39 5.18 -18.88
N GLY A 162 12.19 4.11 -18.15
CA GLY A 162 12.62 2.76 -18.51
C GLY A 162 11.63 1.70 -18.07
N ALA A 163 11.90 0.46 -18.46
CA ALA A 163 11.09 -0.67 -18.08
C ALA A 163 11.33 -1.05 -16.60
N THR A 164 10.26 -1.48 -15.90
CA THR A 164 10.40 -2.05 -14.56
C THR A 164 10.94 -3.48 -14.63
N VAL A 165 11.45 -3.98 -13.51
CA VAL A 165 11.90 -5.39 -13.41
C VAL A 165 10.79 -6.35 -13.82
N LEU A 166 9.54 -6.07 -13.44
CA LEU A 166 8.40 -6.92 -13.79
C LEU A 166 8.04 -6.85 -15.28
N SER A 167 8.16 -5.69 -15.94
CA SER A 167 7.96 -5.58 -17.40
C SER A 167 9.06 -6.29 -18.17
N LEU A 168 10.33 -6.15 -17.77
CA LEU A 168 11.45 -6.89 -18.35
C LEU A 168 11.27 -8.41 -18.25
N MET A 169 10.77 -8.91 -17.11
CA MET A 169 10.46 -10.32 -16.95
C MET A 169 9.36 -10.79 -17.90
N ASN A 170 8.30 -10.01 -18.09
CA ASN A 170 7.20 -10.35 -19.00
C ASN A 170 7.62 -10.30 -20.47
N GLU A 171 8.62 -9.49 -20.81
CA GLU A 171 9.23 -9.42 -22.14
C GLU A 171 10.27 -10.53 -22.39
N GLY A 172 10.55 -11.35 -21.37
CA GLY A 172 11.52 -12.45 -21.45
C GLY A 172 12.98 -11.99 -21.46
N VAL A 173 13.27 -10.77 -20.98
CA VAL A 173 14.64 -10.27 -20.86
C VAL A 173 15.35 -10.98 -19.72
N THR A 174 16.52 -11.57 -20.01
CA THR A 174 17.31 -12.32 -19.04
C THR A 174 18.23 -11.45 -18.18
N GLU A 175 18.55 -10.24 -18.63
CA GLU A 175 19.42 -9.31 -17.90
C GLU A 175 18.57 -8.51 -16.89
N LEU A 176 18.41 -9.05 -15.71
CA LEU A 176 17.74 -8.40 -14.58
C LEU A 176 18.77 -7.69 -13.67
N PRO A 177 18.38 -6.61 -12.97
CA PRO A 177 19.24 -5.98 -11.96
C PRO A 177 19.72 -6.98 -10.92
N SER A 178 20.91 -6.76 -10.37
CA SER A 178 21.45 -7.63 -9.31
C SER A 178 20.56 -7.59 -8.06
N TYR A 179 20.50 -8.66 -7.30
CA TYR A 179 19.75 -8.72 -6.04
C TYR A 179 20.14 -7.59 -5.06
N GLY A 180 21.43 -7.18 -5.07
CA GLY A 180 21.91 -6.06 -4.26
C GLY A 180 21.24 -4.74 -4.64
N ASN A 181 21.12 -4.46 -5.94
CA ASN A 181 20.46 -3.27 -6.44
C ASN A 181 18.96 -3.29 -6.11
N MET A 182 18.31 -4.45 -6.21
CA MET A 182 16.90 -4.62 -5.83
C MET A 182 16.66 -4.41 -4.33
N LEU A 183 17.58 -4.86 -3.47
CA LEU A 183 17.47 -4.67 -2.02
C LEU A 183 17.63 -3.19 -1.62
N VAL A 184 18.62 -2.52 -2.21
CA VAL A 184 18.90 -1.10 -1.88
C VAL A 184 17.91 -0.18 -2.57
N GLY A 185 17.46 -0.54 -3.79
CA GLY A 185 16.47 0.24 -4.53
C GLY A 185 17.00 0.96 -5.76
N ALA A 186 18.17 0.59 -6.27
CA ALA A 186 18.69 1.14 -7.53
C ALA A 186 17.99 0.49 -8.74
N MET A 187 16.66 0.65 -8.82
CA MET A 187 15.82 0.14 -9.91
C MET A 187 14.65 1.09 -10.19
N GLY A 188 14.15 1.08 -11.44
CA GLY A 188 12.93 1.82 -11.80
C GLY A 188 11.68 1.21 -11.15
N GLY A 189 10.79 2.05 -10.68
CA GLY A 189 9.54 1.62 -10.05
C GLY A 189 8.76 2.78 -9.42
N SER A 190 7.73 2.46 -8.66
CA SER A 190 6.98 3.46 -7.89
C SER A 190 7.80 3.99 -6.71
N LEU A 191 7.44 5.19 -6.22
CA LEU A 191 8.19 5.88 -5.17
C LEU A 191 8.42 5.04 -3.92
N GLY A 192 7.44 4.25 -3.51
CA GLY A 192 7.47 3.51 -2.24
C GLY A 192 8.00 2.08 -2.36
N GLU A 193 8.17 1.54 -3.56
CA GLU A 193 8.58 0.13 -3.72
C GLU A 193 10.09 -0.06 -3.95
N VAL A 194 10.81 1.04 -4.07
CA VAL A 194 12.20 1.07 -4.50
C VAL A 194 13.12 0.30 -3.56
N SER A 195 13.05 0.49 -2.24
CA SER A 195 13.96 -0.18 -1.30
C SER A 195 13.28 -1.23 -0.42
N ALA A 196 13.60 -2.49 -0.65
CA ALA A 196 13.14 -3.59 0.19
C ALA A 196 13.63 -3.46 1.64
N VAL A 197 14.88 -3.02 1.85
CA VAL A 197 15.47 -2.82 3.19
C VAL A 197 14.69 -1.76 3.97
N ALA A 198 14.36 -0.63 3.36
CA ALA A 198 13.61 0.43 4.03
C ALA A 198 12.20 -0.01 4.44
N LEU A 199 11.51 -0.79 3.58
CA LEU A 199 10.19 -1.33 3.89
C LEU A 199 10.25 -2.39 5.01
N ILE A 200 11.28 -3.25 5.03
CA ILE A 200 11.49 -4.24 6.09
C ILE A 200 11.77 -3.54 7.44
N LEU A 201 12.56 -2.46 7.45
CA LEU A 201 12.76 -1.67 8.67
C LEU A 201 11.43 -1.08 9.19
N GLY A 202 10.57 -0.60 8.29
CA GLY A 202 9.21 -0.16 8.63
C GLY A 202 8.36 -1.30 9.21
N LEU A 203 8.42 -2.50 8.62
CA LEU A 203 7.75 -3.70 9.15
C LEU A 203 8.19 -4.03 10.57
N LEU A 204 9.50 -4.08 10.81
CA LEU A 204 10.06 -4.38 12.13
C LEU A 204 9.63 -3.34 13.18
N PHE A 205 9.62 -2.07 12.81
CA PHE A 205 9.13 -1.01 13.69
C PHE A 205 7.64 -1.19 14.05
N MET A 206 6.78 -1.48 13.05
CA MET A 206 5.34 -1.69 13.28
C MET A 206 5.06 -2.93 14.12
N LEU A 207 5.80 -4.02 13.92
CA LEU A 207 5.72 -5.23 14.75
C LEU A 207 6.18 -4.96 16.18
N TRP A 208 7.30 -4.24 16.36
CA TRP A 208 7.80 -3.86 17.68
C TRP A 208 6.82 -3.00 18.46
N LYS A 209 6.20 -2.03 17.80
CA LYS A 209 5.15 -1.16 18.38
C LYS A 209 3.79 -1.85 18.50
N LYS A 210 3.65 -3.10 18.01
CA LYS A 210 2.39 -3.86 17.96
C LYS A 210 1.27 -3.13 17.20
N ILE A 211 1.64 -2.31 16.22
CA ILE A 211 0.69 -1.63 15.33
C ILE A 211 0.04 -2.65 14.40
N ILE A 212 0.81 -3.59 13.88
CA ILE A 212 0.31 -4.68 13.03
C ILE A 212 0.69 -6.04 13.59
N THR A 213 0.06 -7.09 13.06
CA THR A 213 0.40 -8.48 13.35
C THR A 213 1.09 -9.11 12.15
N TRP A 214 1.92 -10.14 12.38
CA TRP A 214 2.76 -10.76 11.35
C TRP A 214 1.99 -11.63 10.33
N GLN A 215 0.74 -12.03 10.66
CA GLN A 215 -0.02 -13.02 9.89
C GLN A 215 -0.22 -12.60 8.42
N ILE A 216 -0.66 -11.37 8.16
CA ILE A 216 -0.94 -10.90 6.80
C ILE A 216 0.34 -10.77 5.97
N PRO A 217 1.38 -10.02 6.40
CA PRO A 217 2.59 -9.89 5.60
C PRO A 217 3.26 -11.22 5.31
N VAL A 218 3.40 -12.08 6.33
CA VAL A 218 4.09 -13.37 6.18
C VAL A 218 3.29 -14.32 5.28
N SER A 219 1.97 -14.38 5.41
CA SER A 219 1.15 -15.27 4.55
C SER A 219 1.18 -14.84 3.09
N ILE A 220 1.17 -13.53 2.79
CA ILE A 220 1.30 -13.03 1.41
C ILE A 220 2.66 -13.41 0.84
N LEU A 221 3.74 -13.05 1.53
CA LEU A 221 5.11 -13.28 1.05
C LEU A 221 5.41 -14.78 0.89
N ALA A 222 4.99 -15.61 1.85
CA ALA A 222 5.16 -17.05 1.77
C ALA A 222 4.38 -17.66 0.60
N THR A 223 3.15 -17.24 0.37
CA THR A 223 2.33 -17.75 -0.74
C THR A 223 2.92 -17.37 -2.09
N VAL A 224 3.36 -16.12 -2.27
CA VAL A 224 4.03 -15.68 -3.49
C VAL A 224 5.31 -16.47 -3.71
N PHE A 225 6.14 -16.62 -2.66
CA PHE A 225 7.40 -17.38 -2.74
C PHE A 225 7.17 -18.84 -3.15
N VAL A 226 6.23 -19.53 -2.50
CA VAL A 226 5.92 -20.93 -2.80
C VAL A 226 5.36 -21.08 -4.22
N PHE A 227 4.39 -20.24 -4.61
CA PHE A 227 3.77 -20.35 -5.91
C PHE A 227 4.76 -20.03 -7.05
N THR A 228 5.50 -18.93 -6.96
CA THR A 228 6.54 -18.61 -7.97
C THR A 228 7.69 -19.61 -7.95
N GLY A 229 8.00 -20.20 -6.79
CA GLY A 229 8.97 -21.27 -6.65
C GLY A 229 8.56 -22.54 -7.41
N ILE A 230 7.32 -22.96 -7.27
CA ILE A 230 6.78 -24.11 -8.03
C ILE A 230 6.85 -23.82 -9.53
N MET A 231 6.44 -22.64 -9.98
CA MET A 231 6.49 -22.26 -11.40
C MET A 231 7.93 -22.26 -11.94
N HIS A 232 8.86 -21.70 -11.16
CA HIS A 232 10.29 -21.70 -11.52
C HIS A 232 10.87 -23.12 -11.62
N LEU A 233 10.50 -24.03 -10.72
CA LEU A 233 10.92 -25.44 -10.78
C LEU A 233 10.37 -26.16 -12.00
N VAL A 234 9.16 -25.82 -12.46
CA VAL A 234 8.55 -26.41 -13.67
C VAL A 234 9.26 -25.94 -14.94
N ASN A 235 9.54 -24.63 -15.03
CA ASN A 235 10.24 -24.06 -16.20
C ASN A 235 11.13 -22.87 -15.79
N PRO A 236 12.42 -23.13 -15.44
CA PRO A 236 13.35 -22.10 -15.00
C PRO A 236 13.68 -21.03 -16.06
N VAL A 237 13.50 -21.36 -17.34
CA VAL A 237 13.79 -20.44 -18.46
C VAL A 237 12.67 -19.40 -18.60
N GLN A 238 11.43 -19.81 -18.38
CA GLN A 238 10.27 -18.95 -18.57
C GLN A 238 9.94 -18.14 -17.32
N TYR A 239 10.11 -18.72 -16.13
CA TYR A 239 9.71 -18.09 -14.86
C TYR A 239 10.93 -17.70 -14.04
N ALA A 240 11.02 -16.44 -13.69
CA ALA A 240 12.12 -15.91 -12.89
C ALA A 240 12.16 -16.50 -11.46
N SER A 241 13.29 -16.33 -10.80
CA SER A 241 13.49 -16.76 -9.42
C SER A 241 12.45 -16.17 -8.46
N PRO A 242 11.96 -16.91 -7.46
CA PRO A 242 11.03 -16.42 -6.43
C PRO A 242 11.50 -15.16 -5.72
N PHE A 243 12.80 -15.01 -5.50
CA PHE A 243 13.37 -13.84 -4.86
C PHE A 243 13.17 -12.56 -5.68
N VAL A 244 13.26 -12.64 -7.01
CA VAL A 244 12.98 -11.50 -7.89
C VAL A 244 11.52 -11.05 -7.72
N HIS A 245 10.58 -11.98 -7.66
CA HIS A 245 9.15 -11.66 -7.44
C HIS A 245 8.90 -11.03 -6.07
N LEU A 246 9.65 -11.43 -5.02
CA LEU A 246 9.52 -10.82 -3.69
C LEU A 246 10.08 -9.40 -3.63
N LEU A 247 11.21 -9.15 -4.32
CA LEU A 247 11.92 -7.87 -4.27
C LEU A 247 11.44 -6.86 -5.32
N SER A 248 10.62 -7.29 -6.28
CA SER A 248 10.14 -6.44 -7.38
C SER A 248 8.67 -6.06 -7.23
N GLY A 249 8.34 -4.89 -7.74
CA GLY A 249 6.99 -4.32 -7.72
C GLY A 249 6.48 -4.03 -6.31
N GLY A 250 5.26 -3.53 -6.21
CA GLY A 250 4.64 -3.11 -4.95
C GLY A 250 4.30 -4.22 -3.96
N LEU A 251 4.91 -5.42 -4.04
CA LEU A 251 4.58 -6.54 -3.17
C LEU A 251 4.90 -6.25 -1.71
N LEU A 252 6.11 -5.76 -1.40
CA LEU A 252 6.50 -5.44 -0.02
C LEU A 252 5.69 -4.27 0.52
N LEU A 253 5.55 -3.18 -0.22
CA LEU A 253 4.74 -2.05 0.19
C LEU A 253 3.28 -2.48 0.43
N GLY A 254 2.69 -3.21 -0.50
CA GLY A 254 1.31 -3.69 -0.42
C GLY A 254 1.08 -4.66 0.73
N SER A 255 1.96 -5.63 0.94
CA SER A 255 1.81 -6.64 2.00
C SER A 255 2.00 -6.07 3.40
N ILE A 256 2.92 -5.10 3.57
CA ILE A 256 3.29 -4.55 4.87
C ILE A 256 2.37 -3.41 5.29
N PHE A 257 2.05 -2.46 4.39
CA PHE A 257 1.38 -1.21 4.74
C PHE A 257 -0.06 -1.09 4.24
N MET A 258 -0.43 -1.82 3.17
CA MET A 258 -1.75 -1.65 2.56
C MET A 258 -2.72 -2.80 2.87
N ALA A 259 -2.25 -4.04 2.85
CA ALA A 259 -3.06 -5.20 3.21
C ALA A 259 -3.34 -5.30 4.71
N THR A 260 -2.54 -4.61 5.53
CA THR A 260 -2.67 -4.58 6.99
C THR A 260 -3.54 -3.43 7.51
N ASP A 261 -4.30 -2.77 6.64
CA ASP A 261 -5.26 -1.74 7.05
C ASP A 261 -6.32 -2.34 7.99
N TYR A 262 -6.54 -1.68 9.13
CA TYR A 262 -7.42 -2.17 10.20
C TYR A 262 -8.88 -2.32 9.78
N VAL A 263 -9.35 -1.46 8.88
CA VAL A 263 -10.75 -1.42 8.47
C VAL A 263 -11.06 -2.49 7.44
N THR A 264 -10.13 -2.72 6.52
CA THR A 264 -10.37 -3.56 5.34
C THR A 264 -9.85 -4.98 5.47
N SER A 265 -9.09 -5.29 6.55
CA SER A 265 -8.56 -6.63 6.81
C SER A 265 -9.43 -7.44 7.79
N PRO A 266 -9.37 -8.79 7.78
CA PRO A 266 -10.11 -9.63 8.69
C PRO A 266 -9.70 -9.46 10.16
N MET A 267 -10.67 -9.65 11.08
CA MET A 267 -10.44 -9.49 12.52
C MET A 267 -9.75 -10.70 13.18
N SER A 268 -9.99 -11.93 12.69
CA SER A 268 -9.47 -13.15 13.30
C SER A 268 -8.09 -13.51 12.72
N LYS A 269 -7.19 -14.06 13.56
CA LYS A 269 -5.85 -14.48 13.12
C LYS A 269 -5.89 -15.48 11.95
N ASN A 270 -6.82 -16.44 12.01
CA ASN A 270 -7.00 -17.42 10.93
C ASN A 270 -7.59 -16.77 9.67
N GLY A 271 -8.50 -15.80 9.83
CA GLY A 271 -9.02 -15.01 8.74
C GLY A 271 -7.93 -14.19 8.04
N MET A 272 -7.00 -13.60 8.82
CA MET A 272 -5.85 -12.89 8.30
C MET A 272 -4.93 -13.79 7.46
N LEU A 273 -4.72 -15.06 7.87
CA LEU A 273 -3.94 -16.02 7.08
C LEU A 273 -4.63 -16.35 5.75
N VAL A 274 -5.93 -16.65 5.78
CA VAL A 274 -6.72 -16.94 4.56
C VAL A 274 -6.72 -15.74 3.62
N TYR A 275 -6.92 -14.54 4.17
CA TYR A 275 -6.86 -13.29 3.43
C TYR A 275 -5.50 -13.07 2.75
N GLY A 276 -4.41 -13.28 3.49
CA GLY A 276 -3.07 -13.13 2.94
C GLY A 276 -2.72 -14.18 1.89
N VAL A 277 -3.13 -15.45 2.09
CA VAL A 277 -2.99 -16.50 1.07
C VAL A 277 -3.77 -16.13 -0.20
N GLY A 278 -5.01 -15.66 -0.07
CA GLY A 278 -5.81 -15.20 -1.21
C GLY A 278 -5.15 -14.06 -1.99
N ILE A 279 -4.61 -13.04 -1.30
CA ILE A 279 -3.85 -11.97 -1.93
C ILE A 279 -2.62 -12.52 -2.66
N GLY A 280 -1.85 -13.41 -2.01
CA GLY A 280 -0.64 -13.98 -2.60
C GLY A 280 -0.93 -14.76 -3.88
N ILE A 281 -1.97 -15.60 -3.89
CA ILE A 281 -2.40 -16.35 -5.10
C ILE A 281 -2.82 -15.38 -6.21
N LEU A 282 -3.73 -14.45 -5.91
CA LEU A 282 -4.23 -13.49 -6.91
C LEU A 282 -3.09 -12.64 -7.49
N THR A 283 -2.18 -12.15 -6.63
CA THR A 283 -1.03 -11.37 -7.10
C THR A 283 -0.16 -12.17 -8.04
N THR A 284 0.14 -13.44 -7.71
CA THR A 284 0.99 -14.29 -8.55
C THR A 284 0.30 -14.63 -9.87
N VAL A 285 -0.99 -14.96 -9.84
CA VAL A 285 -1.78 -15.24 -11.05
C VAL A 285 -1.80 -14.02 -11.97
N ILE A 286 -2.06 -12.81 -11.44
CA ILE A 286 -2.08 -11.59 -12.25
C ILE A 286 -0.70 -11.29 -12.83
N ARG A 287 0.38 -11.47 -12.06
CA ARG A 287 1.75 -11.23 -12.53
C ARG A 287 2.21 -12.18 -13.63
N LEU A 288 1.83 -13.47 -13.54
CA LEU A 288 2.29 -14.50 -14.49
C LEU A 288 1.39 -14.63 -15.73
N PHE A 289 0.10 -14.35 -15.59
CA PHE A 289 -0.89 -14.61 -16.63
C PHE A 289 -1.72 -13.37 -17.03
N GLY A 290 -1.60 -12.27 -16.27
CA GLY A 290 -2.36 -11.04 -16.53
C GLY A 290 -1.62 -10.07 -17.44
N SER A 291 -2.38 -9.10 -17.98
CA SER A 291 -1.84 -8.00 -18.80
C SER A 291 -1.09 -6.95 -17.97
N TYR A 292 -1.39 -6.84 -16.68
CA TYR A 292 -0.75 -5.88 -15.79
C TYR A 292 0.36 -6.55 -14.99
N PRO A 293 1.61 -6.08 -15.07
CA PRO A 293 2.73 -6.70 -14.33
C PRO A 293 2.59 -6.54 -12.82
N GLU A 294 1.87 -5.52 -12.35
CA GLU A 294 1.67 -5.22 -10.93
C GLU A 294 0.29 -5.66 -10.44
N GLY A 295 0.17 -6.92 -10.05
CA GLY A 295 -1.10 -7.50 -9.59
C GLY A 295 -1.52 -7.15 -8.16
N MET A 296 -0.60 -6.63 -7.32
CA MET A 296 -0.81 -6.50 -5.87
C MET A 296 -2.00 -5.60 -5.49
N SER A 297 -2.15 -4.46 -6.17
CA SER A 297 -3.23 -3.50 -5.90
C SER A 297 -4.61 -4.10 -6.17
N PHE A 298 -4.76 -4.79 -7.30
CA PHE A 298 -6.00 -5.49 -7.64
C PHE A 298 -6.29 -6.63 -6.67
N ALA A 299 -5.28 -7.42 -6.32
CA ALA A 299 -5.43 -8.55 -5.40
C ALA A 299 -5.93 -8.09 -4.02
N ILE A 300 -5.38 -7.00 -3.47
CA ILE A 300 -5.84 -6.45 -2.19
C ILE A 300 -7.29 -5.96 -2.29
N LEU A 301 -7.65 -5.20 -3.34
CA LEU A 301 -9.01 -4.69 -3.49
C LEU A 301 -10.04 -5.82 -3.64
N ILE A 302 -9.72 -6.86 -4.42
CA ILE A 302 -10.58 -8.04 -4.55
C ILE A 302 -10.75 -8.71 -3.18
N MET A 303 -9.67 -8.95 -2.46
CA MET A 303 -9.73 -9.60 -1.15
C MET A 303 -10.38 -8.72 -0.07
N ASN A 304 -10.31 -7.39 -0.17
CA ASN A 304 -11.06 -6.47 0.68
C ASN A 304 -12.58 -6.71 0.52
N ALA A 305 -13.06 -6.91 -0.72
CA ALA A 305 -14.47 -7.24 -0.96
C ALA A 305 -14.88 -8.58 -0.33
N PHE A 306 -13.95 -9.54 -0.21
CA PHE A 306 -14.20 -10.83 0.45
C PHE A 306 -14.02 -10.79 1.98
N THR A 307 -13.48 -9.73 2.57
CA THR A 307 -13.27 -9.62 4.02
C THR A 307 -14.54 -9.84 4.85
N PRO A 308 -15.72 -9.27 4.51
CA PRO A 308 -16.96 -9.57 5.25
C PRO A 308 -17.34 -11.05 5.22
N LEU A 309 -17.11 -11.71 4.08
CA LEU A 309 -17.35 -13.15 3.94
C LEU A 309 -16.41 -13.96 4.85
N ILE A 310 -15.10 -13.64 4.81
CA ILE A 310 -14.10 -14.29 5.67
C ILE A 310 -14.48 -14.13 7.16
N ASN A 311 -14.88 -12.93 7.57
CA ASN A 311 -15.28 -12.65 8.95
C ASN A 311 -16.58 -13.38 9.37
N SER A 312 -17.50 -13.67 8.42
CA SER A 312 -18.72 -14.41 8.71
C SER A 312 -18.48 -15.89 8.95
N TYR A 313 -17.50 -16.48 8.23
CA TYR A 313 -17.17 -17.93 8.37
C TYR A 313 -16.10 -18.17 9.43
N ILE A 314 -15.10 -17.32 9.54
CA ILE A 314 -13.97 -17.49 10.47
C ILE A 314 -14.12 -16.50 11.64
N LYS A 315 -15.06 -16.81 12.53
CA LYS A 315 -15.35 -15.98 13.71
C LYS A 315 -14.24 -16.11 14.76
N PRO A 316 -13.91 -15.03 15.48
CA PRO A 316 -13.07 -15.13 16.67
C PRO A 316 -13.77 -16.01 17.74
N LYS A 317 -12.98 -16.72 18.53
CA LYS A 317 -13.55 -17.50 19.65
C LYS A 317 -14.23 -16.57 20.65
N HIS A 318 -15.42 -16.93 21.11
CA HIS A 318 -16.11 -16.20 22.17
C HIS A 318 -15.28 -16.26 23.46
N PHE A 319 -15.30 -15.18 24.23
CA PHE A 319 -14.67 -15.17 25.55
C PHE A 319 -15.32 -16.21 26.44
N GLY A 320 -14.50 -17.14 27.01
CA GLY A 320 -15.01 -18.26 27.81
C GLY A 320 -15.58 -19.46 27.02
N GLY A 321 -15.58 -19.41 25.67
CA GLY A 321 -15.95 -20.56 24.85
C GLY A 321 -14.79 -21.55 24.69
N LYS A 322 -15.14 -22.87 24.71
CA LYS A 322 -14.19 -23.98 24.42
C LYS A 322 -13.76 -23.97 22.96
#